data_ef399a627d4930e53e5a6bee974c07f5
#
_entry.id   ef399a627d4930e53e5a6bee974c07f5
#
_cell.length_a   1.000
_cell.length_b   1.000
_cell.length_c   1.000
_cell.angle_alpha   90.00
_cell.angle_beta   90.00
_cell.angle_gamma   90.00
#
_symmetry.space_group_name_H-M   'P 1'
#
loop_
_entity.id
_entity.type
_entity.pdbx_description
1 polymer ?
#
loop_
_entity_poly.entity_id
_entity_poly.type
_entity_poly.pdbx_seq_one_letter_code
_entity_poly.pdbx_strand_id
1 'polypeptide(L)'
;MVALHLEDKVSIDYRSTTCDISPIGPDEHRFNLNIKGIPHKTVWVEYPDIAALCKKIGAAPTGTYADGSPLYTLPVIYDPNTKAAVSDSGKIARYLDKTYPDTHKLIPAELDVFTTAFEDAFWGTLKRPDFAPILIPAAWGILRPPSQVYFRKTREAALGAKLEDLAPAGSEKRATSLANLQKDASKVAAWYKADGSKDKIFVLGDSAGITYADVIVAAFFTWVQKTLGKDSQEWKDIATWDDGRWGKLVAGFEKYGIFDVGEDFQPGS
;
A
#
# COMPACT_ATOMS: atom_id res chain seq x y z
N MET A 1 -15.46 19.99 -17.60
CA MET A 1 -14.03 20.17 -17.96
C MET A 1 -13.36 20.65 -16.69
N VAL A 2 -12.93 19.72 -15.84
CA VAL A 2 -12.09 20.10 -14.68
C VAL A 2 -10.73 20.44 -15.27
N ALA A 3 -10.46 21.71 -15.39
CA ALA A 3 -9.13 22.19 -15.69
C ALA A 3 -8.28 21.89 -14.46
N LEU A 4 -7.55 20.79 -14.48
CA LEU A 4 -6.43 20.56 -13.59
C LEU A 4 -5.41 21.68 -13.87
N HIS A 5 -5.53 22.80 -13.16
CA HIS A 5 -4.49 23.82 -13.12
C HIS A 5 -3.37 23.26 -12.25
N LEU A 6 -2.31 22.77 -12.89
CA LEU A 6 -1.35 21.90 -12.26
C LEU A 6 0.05 22.45 -12.43
N GLU A 7 0.49 23.16 -11.43
CA GLU A 7 1.93 23.27 -11.11
C GLU A 7 2.38 22.07 -10.23
N ASP A 8 1.45 21.38 -9.57
CA ASP A 8 1.70 20.28 -8.66
C ASP A 8 1.38 18.91 -9.30
N LYS A 9 2.14 17.90 -8.95
CA LYS A 9 1.90 16.51 -9.37
C LYS A 9 0.65 15.97 -8.70
N VAL A 10 -0.12 15.16 -9.43
CA VAL A 10 -1.34 14.57 -8.93
C VAL A 10 -1.07 13.14 -8.50
N SER A 11 -1.19 12.88 -7.22
CA SER A 11 -1.33 11.53 -6.66
C SER A 11 -2.80 11.14 -6.72
N ILE A 12 -3.09 9.98 -7.29
CA ILE A 12 -4.45 9.44 -7.36
C ILE A 12 -4.58 8.32 -6.35
N ASP A 13 -5.50 8.50 -5.42
CA ASP A 13 -5.70 7.59 -4.30
C ASP A 13 -7.17 7.22 -4.14
N TYR A 14 -7.45 6.19 -3.35
CA TYR A 14 -8.82 5.80 -3.02
C TYR A 14 -9.46 6.78 -2.04
N ARG A 15 -10.73 7.13 -2.27
CA ARG A 15 -11.51 7.75 -1.22
C ARG A 15 -12.05 6.71 -0.26
N SER A 16 -11.16 6.21 0.49
CA SER A 16 -11.44 5.53 1.75
C SER A 16 -10.39 6.00 2.73
N THR A 17 -10.71 5.90 3.99
CA THR A 17 -9.70 6.06 5.00
C THR A 17 -8.62 4.99 4.88
N THR A 18 -8.84 3.96 4.06
CA THR A 18 -7.83 2.96 3.66
C THR A 18 -8.41 1.93 2.69
N CYS A 19 -7.62 1.39 1.82
CA CYS A 19 -7.54 0.01 1.37
C CYS A 19 -7.75 -0.32 -0.09
N ASP A 20 -6.69 -0.76 -0.68
CA ASP A 20 -6.67 -1.64 -1.85
C ASP A 20 -6.41 -3.09 -1.41
N ILE A 21 -7.01 -4.06 -2.13
CA ILE A 21 -6.59 -5.46 -2.09
C ILE A 21 -5.66 -5.80 -3.27
N SER A 22 -4.84 -4.90 -3.68
CA SER A 22 -3.51 -5.26 -4.13
C SER A 22 -2.74 -5.73 -2.90
N PRO A 23 -1.82 -6.67 -2.98
CA PRO A 23 -1.01 -7.04 -1.82
C PRO A 23 -0.26 -5.86 -1.20
N ILE A 24 -0.32 -4.67 -1.78
CA ILE A 24 0.42 -3.47 -1.45
C ILE A 24 -0.56 -2.41 -0.95
N GLY A 25 -0.32 -1.85 0.22
CA GLY A 25 -1.16 -0.82 0.83
C GLY A 25 -1.12 0.50 0.07
N PRO A 26 -2.16 1.34 0.18
CA PRO A 26 -2.33 2.58 -0.59
C PRO A 26 -1.26 3.65 -0.32
N ASP A 27 -0.46 3.50 0.72
CA ASP A 27 0.45 4.55 1.17
C ASP A 27 1.83 4.53 0.49
N GLU A 28 2.21 3.50 -0.27
CA GLU A 28 3.54 3.40 -0.86
C GLU A 28 3.89 4.59 -1.77
N HIS A 29 3.03 4.94 -2.70
CA HIS A 29 3.27 6.06 -3.61
C HIS A 29 3.29 7.40 -2.86
N ARG A 30 2.47 7.54 -1.81
CA ARG A 30 2.45 8.71 -0.93
C ARG A 30 3.73 8.80 -0.13
N PHE A 31 4.19 7.70 0.45
CA PHE A 31 5.50 7.65 1.10
C PHE A 31 6.62 8.04 0.13
N ASN A 32 6.60 7.49 -1.08
CA ASN A 32 7.59 7.81 -2.11
C ASN A 32 7.64 9.31 -2.43
N LEU A 33 6.47 9.94 -2.65
CA LEU A 33 6.37 11.37 -2.95
C LEU A 33 6.86 12.22 -1.77
N ASN A 34 6.42 11.90 -0.55
CA ASN A 34 6.80 12.65 0.65
C ASN A 34 8.26 12.46 1.05
N ILE A 35 8.83 11.26 0.92
CA ILE A 35 10.26 10.99 1.17
C ILE A 35 11.12 11.80 0.19
N LYS A 36 10.70 11.89 -1.07
CA LYS A 36 11.39 12.70 -2.09
C LYS A 36 11.13 14.20 -1.97
N GLY A 37 10.20 14.64 -1.11
CA GLY A 37 9.79 16.04 -0.98
C GLY A 37 9.14 16.58 -2.25
N ILE A 38 8.46 15.74 -3.03
CA ILE A 38 7.79 16.12 -4.27
C ILE A 38 6.39 16.66 -3.94
N PRO A 39 6.09 17.95 -4.23
CA PRO A 39 4.75 18.49 -4.06
C PRO A 39 3.74 17.70 -4.89
N HIS A 40 2.58 17.40 -4.30
CA HIS A 40 1.54 16.64 -4.96
C HIS A 40 0.16 16.96 -4.39
N LYS A 41 -0.88 16.70 -5.19
CA LYS A 41 -2.29 16.75 -4.78
C LYS A 41 -2.89 15.35 -4.81
N THR A 42 -3.81 15.09 -3.88
CA THR A 42 -4.53 13.81 -3.82
C THR A 42 -5.86 13.91 -4.55
N VAL A 43 -6.13 12.93 -5.43
CA VAL A 43 -7.46 12.72 -6.03
C VAL A 43 -8.03 11.43 -5.47
N TRP A 44 -9.17 11.54 -4.78
CA TRP A 44 -9.84 10.41 -4.16
C TRP A 44 -10.82 9.76 -5.14
N VAL A 45 -10.73 8.44 -5.26
CA VAL A 45 -11.52 7.65 -6.22
C VAL A 45 -12.25 6.52 -5.51
N GLU A 46 -13.50 6.30 -5.83
CA GLU A 46 -14.25 5.12 -5.38
C GLU A 46 -13.86 3.88 -6.22
N TYR A 47 -13.90 2.69 -5.62
CA TYR A 47 -13.53 1.44 -6.30
C TYR A 47 -14.18 1.24 -7.67
N PRO A 48 -15.50 1.47 -7.86
CA PRO A 48 -16.14 1.29 -9.17
C PRO A 48 -15.63 2.26 -10.24
N ASP A 49 -15.03 3.39 -9.85
CA ASP A 49 -14.63 4.46 -10.76
C ASP A 49 -13.16 4.39 -11.19
N ILE A 50 -12.36 3.49 -10.60
CA ILE A 50 -10.92 3.37 -10.87
C ILE A 50 -10.63 3.17 -12.36
N ALA A 51 -11.31 2.23 -13.00
CA ALA A 51 -11.09 1.93 -14.42
C ALA A 51 -11.43 3.12 -15.32
N ALA A 52 -12.47 3.88 -14.99
CA ALA A 52 -12.87 5.07 -15.73
C ALA A 52 -11.82 6.17 -15.62
N LEU A 53 -11.32 6.44 -14.41
CA LEU A 53 -10.27 7.42 -14.19
C LEU A 53 -8.97 7.01 -14.88
N CYS A 54 -8.51 5.78 -14.69
CA CYS A 54 -7.28 5.29 -15.32
C CYS A 54 -7.31 5.44 -16.85
N LYS A 55 -8.42 5.08 -17.48
CA LYS A 55 -8.61 5.28 -18.93
C LYS A 55 -8.59 6.76 -19.30
N LYS A 56 -9.24 7.62 -18.50
CA LYS A 56 -9.32 9.07 -18.75
C LYS A 56 -7.94 9.73 -18.76
N ILE A 57 -7.05 9.33 -17.85
CA ILE A 57 -5.69 9.89 -17.75
C ILE A 57 -4.66 9.13 -18.57
N GLY A 58 -5.04 8.06 -19.27
CA GLY A 58 -4.13 7.24 -20.08
C GLY A 58 -3.24 6.30 -19.29
N ALA A 59 -3.62 5.96 -18.06
CA ALA A 59 -2.88 5.00 -17.23
C ALA A 59 -3.02 3.57 -17.78
N ALA A 60 -1.92 2.84 -17.83
CA ALA A 60 -1.91 1.44 -18.26
C ALA A 60 -2.59 0.52 -17.23
N PRO A 61 -3.26 -0.57 -17.67
CA PRO A 61 -3.74 -1.60 -16.76
C PRO A 61 -2.56 -2.28 -16.06
N THR A 62 -2.79 -2.72 -14.84
CA THR A 62 -1.80 -3.44 -14.01
C THR A 62 -1.88 -4.95 -14.19
N GLY A 63 -2.91 -5.46 -14.85
CA GLY A 63 -3.11 -6.87 -15.12
C GLY A 63 -4.31 -7.12 -16.02
N THR A 64 -4.78 -8.36 -16.02
CA THR A 64 -5.97 -8.80 -16.74
C THR A 64 -6.87 -9.66 -15.87
N TYR A 65 -8.17 -9.55 -16.04
CA TYR A 65 -9.13 -10.47 -15.45
C TYR A 65 -9.09 -11.84 -16.15
N ALA A 66 -9.76 -12.84 -15.56
CA ALA A 66 -9.83 -14.20 -16.14
C ALA A 66 -10.49 -14.24 -17.53
N ASP A 67 -11.35 -13.27 -17.84
CA ASP A 67 -12.00 -13.12 -19.15
C ASP A 67 -11.14 -12.36 -20.19
N GLY A 68 -9.89 -12.00 -19.82
CA GLY A 68 -8.97 -11.27 -20.68
C GLY A 68 -9.18 -9.74 -20.66
N SER A 69 -10.17 -9.22 -19.97
CA SER A 69 -10.40 -7.79 -19.88
C SER A 69 -9.32 -7.09 -19.00
N PRO A 70 -8.97 -5.82 -19.28
CA PRO A 70 -7.92 -5.13 -18.56
C PRO A 70 -8.33 -4.83 -17.11
N LEU A 71 -7.44 -5.15 -16.16
CA LEU A 71 -7.56 -4.83 -14.75
C LEU A 71 -6.82 -3.52 -14.46
N TYR A 72 -7.53 -2.54 -13.91
CA TYR A 72 -6.97 -1.29 -13.43
C TYR A 72 -6.99 -1.27 -11.90
N THR A 73 -5.85 -0.93 -11.31
CA THR A 73 -5.70 -0.82 -9.86
C THR A 73 -5.02 0.49 -9.49
N LEU A 74 -5.13 0.90 -8.25
CA LEU A 74 -4.29 1.94 -7.68
C LEU A 74 -3.14 1.29 -6.89
N PRO A 75 -2.02 2.00 -6.64
CA PRO A 75 -1.85 3.43 -6.89
C PRO A 75 -1.56 3.78 -8.35
N VAL A 76 -1.93 5.01 -8.70
CA VAL A 76 -1.55 5.67 -9.96
C VAL A 76 -1.13 7.09 -9.66
N ILE A 77 -0.08 7.58 -10.31
CA ILE A 77 0.25 9.00 -10.33
C ILE A 77 0.08 9.56 -11.74
N TYR A 78 -0.30 10.84 -11.83
CA TYR A 78 -0.24 11.61 -13.05
C TYR A 78 0.73 12.76 -12.86
N ASP A 79 1.75 12.82 -13.72
CA ASP A 79 2.72 13.91 -13.71
C ASP A 79 2.42 14.90 -14.84
N PRO A 80 1.91 16.09 -14.53
CA PRO A 80 1.54 17.07 -15.55
C PRO A 80 2.73 17.64 -16.32
N ASN A 81 3.94 17.63 -15.72
CA ASN A 81 5.14 18.15 -16.38
C ASN A 81 5.57 17.27 -17.56
N THR A 82 5.42 15.95 -17.41
CA THR A 82 5.76 14.98 -18.45
C THR A 82 4.55 14.42 -19.17
N LYS A 83 3.34 14.70 -18.65
CA LYS A 83 2.05 14.12 -19.07
C LYS A 83 2.02 12.59 -18.96
N ALA A 84 2.80 12.04 -18.05
CA ALA A 84 2.86 10.61 -17.80
C ALA A 84 1.86 10.19 -16.75
N ALA A 85 1.11 9.12 -17.02
CA ALA A 85 0.32 8.39 -16.04
C ALA A 85 1.04 7.07 -15.74
N VAL A 86 1.41 6.85 -14.48
CA VAL A 86 2.19 5.69 -14.05
C VAL A 86 1.41 4.90 -13.02
N SER A 87 1.11 3.64 -13.35
CA SER A 87 0.46 2.68 -12.47
C SER A 87 1.49 1.74 -11.87
N ASP A 88 1.21 1.17 -10.70
CA ASP A 88 2.06 0.25 -9.96
C ASP A 88 3.14 0.96 -9.12
N SER A 89 3.19 0.61 -7.82
CA SER A 89 4.03 1.31 -6.84
C SER A 89 5.52 1.19 -7.13
N GLY A 90 5.98 0.02 -7.58
CA GLY A 90 7.38 -0.18 -7.94
C GLY A 90 7.78 0.60 -9.21
N LYS A 91 6.88 0.69 -10.19
CA LYS A 91 7.07 1.52 -11.39
C LYS A 91 7.03 2.99 -11.04
N ILE A 92 6.15 3.41 -10.13
CA ILE A 92 6.08 4.78 -9.63
C ILE A 92 7.41 5.17 -8.96
N ALA A 93 7.94 4.34 -8.07
CA ALA A 93 9.22 4.62 -7.41
C ALA A 93 10.36 4.82 -8.42
N ARG A 94 10.48 3.93 -9.41
CA ARG A 94 11.48 4.03 -10.49
C ARG A 94 11.29 5.25 -11.38
N TYR A 95 10.02 5.56 -11.71
CA TYR A 95 9.68 6.76 -12.47
C TYR A 95 10.10 8.03 -11.74
N LEU A 96 9.79 8.13 -10.45
CA LEU A 96 10.15 9.28 -9.62
C LEU A 96 11.66 9.44 -9.49
N ASP A 97 12.41 8.34 -9.33
CA ASP A 97 13.85 8.37 -9.26
C ASP A 97 14.54 8.79 -10.57
N LYS A 98 13.96 8.38 -11.70
CA LYS A 98 14.45 8.74 -13.03
C LYS A 98 14.12 10.19 -13.39
N THR A 99 12.90 10.63 -13.08
CA THR A 99 12.39 11.95 -13.50
C THR A 99 12.85 13.06 -12.57
N TYR A 100 13.07 12.77 -11.28
CA TYR A 100 13.50 13.71 -10.23
C TYR A 100 14.76 13.23 -9.54
N PRO A 101 15.90 13.17 -10.27
CA PRO A 101 17.15 12.57 -9.77
C PRO A 101 17.80 13.36 -8.64
N ASP A 102 17.53 14.65 -8.54
CA ASP A 102 18.10 15.55 -7.52
C ASP A 102 17.40 15.47 -6.15
N THR A 103 16.40 14.59 -6.02
CA THR A 103 15.69 14.30 -4.77
C THR A 103 16.21 13.02 -4.13
N HIS A 104 15.71 12.68 -2.94
CA HIS A 104 16.07 11.42 -2.26
C HIS A 104 15.92 10.21 -3.18
N LYS A 105 16.94 9.35 -3.25
CA LYS A 105 16.94 8.15 -4.08
C LYS A 105 16.24 7.00 -3.36
N LEU A 106 15.10 6.57 -3.91
CA LEU A 106 14.31 5.46 -3.35
C LEU A 106 14.94 4.09 -3.68
N ILE A 107 15.44 3.95 -4.91
CA ILE A 107 16.04 2.72 -5.42
C ILE A 107 17.43 3.08 -5.99
N PRO A 108 18.52 2.94 -5.20
CA PRO A 108 19.87 3.03 -5.73
C PRO A 108 20.02 2.08 -6.93
N ALA A 109 20.67 2.54 -8.01
CA ALA A 109 20.72 1.79 -9.27
C ALA A 109 21.35 0.39 -9.10
N GLU A 110 22.36 0.28 -8.25
CA GLU A 110 23.04 -0.96 -7.89
C GLU A 110 22.18 -1.93 -7.08
N LEU A 111 21.07 -1.46 -6.50
CA LEU A 111 20.14 -2.25 -5.69
C LEU A 111 18.81 -2.57 -6.39
N ASP A 112 18.59 -2.13 -7.64
CA ASP A 112 17.27 -2.30 -8.29
C ASP A 112 16.88 -3.78 -8.44
N VAL A 113 17.81 -4.64 -8.82
CA VAL A 113 17.59 -6.08 -8.90
C VAL A 113 17.30 -6.67 -7.51
N PHE A 114 18.05 -6.25 -6.49
CA PHE A 114 17.84 -6.71 -5.10
C PHE A 114 16.51 -6.20 -4.54
N THR A 115 16.12 -4.97 -4.87
CA THR A 115 14.83 -4.40 -4.46
C THR A 115 13.67 -5.19 -5.06
N THR A 116 13.75 -5.57 -6.34
CA THR A 116 12.74 -6.42 -6.98
C THR A 116 12.67 -7.80 -6.31
N ALA A 117 13.82 -8.43 -6.06
CA ALA A 117 13.88 -9.72 -5.38
C ALA A 117 13.37 -9.64 -3.93
N PHE A 118 13.66 -8.53 -3.22
CA PHE A 118 13.14 -8.29 -1.87
C PHE A 118 11.61 -8.17 -1.87
N GLU A 119 11.03 -7.43 -2.82
CA GLU A 119 9.60 -7.29 -2.98
C GLU A 119 8.93 -8.65 -3.18
N ASP A 120 9.43 -9.47 -4.11
CA ASP A 120 8.95 -10.83 -4.36
C ASP A 120 9.07 -11.72 -3.10
N ALA A 121 10.21 -11.65 -2.41
CA ALA A 121 10.45 -12.42 -1.18
C ALA A 121 9.50 -11.98 -0.04
N PHE A 122 9.27 -10.67 0.09
CA PHE A 122 8.36 -10.12 1.10
C PHE A 122 6.94 -10.65 0.90
N TRP A 123 6.38 -10.53 -0.31
CA TRP A 123 5.04 -11.01 -0.63
C TRP A 123 4.95 -12.54 -0.66
N GLY A 124 6.04 -13.23 -0.99
CA GLY A 124 6.14 -14.69 -0.88
C GLY A 124 6.16 -15.18 0.57
N THR A 125 6.64 -14.35 1.51
CA THR A 125 6.72 -14.66 2.93
C THR A 125 5.44 -14.32 3.66
N LEU A 126 4.90 -13.11 3.45
CA LEU A 126 3.60 -12.69 3.98
C LEU A 126 2.48 -13.28 3.12
N LYS A 127 2.04 -14.46 3.46
CA LYS A 127 1.07 -15.20 2.68
C LYS A 127 -0.33 -14.62 2.81
N ARG A 128 -0.91 -14.24 1.69
CA ARG A 128 -2.26 -13.66 1.66
C ARG A 128 -3.32 -14.51 2.39
N PRO A 129 -3.37 -15.84 2.28
CA PRO A 129 -4.33 -16.66 3.04
C PRO A 129 -4.25 -16.49 4.55
N ASP A 130 -3.11 -16.07 5.08
CA ASP A 130 -2.90 -15.92 6.52
C ASP A 130 -3.44 -14.59 7.06
N PHE A 131 -3.31 -13.49 6.31
CA PHE A 131 -3.77 -12.18 6.75
C PHE A 131 -5.11 -11.73 6.14
N ALA A 132 -5.43 -12.17 4.92
CA ALA A 132 -6.63 -11.75 4.20
C ALA A 132 -7.95 -12.01 4.95
N PRO A 133 -8.12 -13.15 5.67
CA PRO A 133 -9.34 -13.39 6.42
C PRO A 133 -9.62 -12.36 7.52
N ILE A 134 -8.57 -11.70 8.03
CA ILE A 134 -8.68 -10.64 9.04
C ILE A 134 -8.82 -9.28 8.38
N LEU A 135 -7.90 -8.97 7.44
CA LEU A 135 -7.76 -7.61 6.92
C LEU A 135 -8.83 -7.26 5.87
N ILE A 136 -9.34 -8.24 5.10
CA ILE A 136 -10.39 -7.97 4.10
C ILE A 136 -11.71 -7.50 4.74
N PRO A 137 -12.28 -8.18 5.75
CA PRO A 137 -13.48 -7.70 6.41
C PRO A 137 -13.27 -6.35 7.12
N ALA A 138 -12.13 -6.18 7.78
CA ALA A 138 -11.79 -4.94 8.46
C ALA A 138 -11.64 -3.77 7.46
N ALA A 139 -10.99 -4.00 6.32
CA ALA A 139 -10.86 -3.03 5.25
C ALA A 139 -12.22 -2.58 4.71
N TRP A 140 -13.15 -3.51 4.51
CA TRP A 140 -14.52 -3.16 4.10
C TRP A 140 -15.17 -2.17 5.08
N GLY A 141 -14.96 -2.35 6.38
CA GLY A 141 -15.55 -1.52 7.42
C GLY A 141 -15.15 -0.04 7.38
N ILE A 142 -14.01 0.28 6.79
CA ILE A 142 -13.48 1.64 6.69
C ILE A 142 -13.70 2.30 5.33
N LEU A 143 -14.28 1.58 4.35
CA LEU A 143 -14.62 2.11 3.04
C LEU A 143 -15.88 2.99 3.08
N ARG A 144 -16.00 3.89 2.11
CA ARG A 144 -17.23 4.66 1.88
C ARG A 144 -18.29 3.79 1.21
N PRO A 145 -19.59 4.15 1.31
CA PRO A 145 -20.69 3.31 0.84
C PRO A 145 -20.58 2.84 -0.63
N PRO A 146 -20.22 3.66 -1.63
CA PRO A 146 -20.07 3.19 -3.01
C PRO A 146 -19.02 2.09 -3.15
N SER A 147 -17.87 2.29 -2.50
CA SER A 147 -16.78 1.32 -2.46
C SER A 147 -17.14 0.08 -1.66
N GLN A 148 -17.88 0.20 -0.55
CA GLN A 148 -18.33 -0.95 0.26
C GLN A 148 -19.16 -1.94 -0.55
N VAL A 149 -20.10 -1.43 -1.36
CA VAL A 149 -20.98 -2.27 -2.20
C VAL A 149 -20.16 -3.05 -3.22
N TYR A 150 -19.28 -2.35 -3.94
CA TYR A 150 -18.40 -2.95 -4.95
C TYR A 150 -17.43 -3.96 -4.33
N PHE A 151 -16.79 -3.58 -3.24
CA PHE A 151 -15.80 -4.38 -2.54
C PHE A 151 -16.39 -5.69 -2.03
N ARG A 152 -17.51 -5.63 -1.31
CA ARG A 152 -18.23 -6.80 -0.82
C ARG A 152 -18.54 -7.75 -1.96
N LYS A 153 -19.23 -7.26 -2.99
CA LYS A 153 -19.63 -8.07 -4.15
C LYS A 153 -18.45 -8.81 -4.77
N THR A 154 -17.35 -8.09 -5.01
CA THR A 154 -16.19 -8.66 -5.72
C THR A 154 -15.39 -9.61 -4.84
N ARG A 155 -15.25 -9.32 -3.54
CA ARG A 155 -14.45 -10.14 -2.62
C ARG A 155 -15.17 -11.40 -2.17
N GLU A 156 -16.46 -11.30 -1.87
CA GLU A 156 -17.28 -12.47 -1.55
C GLU A 156 -17.36 -13.44 -2.74
N ALA A 157 -17.49 -12.92 -3.97
CA ALA A 157 -17.46 -13.75 -5.18
C ALA A 157 -16.10 -14.45 -5.37
N ALA A 158 -14.99 -13.74 -5.13
CA ALA A 158 -13.64 -14.30 -5.28
C ALA A 158 -13.25 -15.29 -4.17
N LEU A 159 -13.77 -15.10 -2.95
CA LEU A 159 -13.44 -15.93 -1.79
C LEU A 159 -14.44 -17.06 -1.55
N GLY A 160 -15.60 -17.03 -2.22
CA GLY A 160 -16.66 -18.03 -2.04
C GLY A 160 -17.31 -18.01 -0.65
N ALA A 161 -17.15 -16.90 0.11
CA ALA A 161 -17.64 -16.77 1.47
C ALA A 161 -18.05 -15.32 1.77
N LYS A 162 -18.95 -15.12 2.73
CA LYS A 162 -19.27 -13.79 3.24
C LYS A 162 -18.12 -13.21 4.03
N LEU A 163 -17.95 -11.90 4.00
CA LEU A 163 -16.84 -11.23 4.71
C LEU A 163 -16.87 -11.53 6.21
N GLU A 164 -18.06 -11.56 6.82
CA GLU A 164 -18.24 -11.83 8.24
C GLU A 164 -17.80 -13.24 8.67
N ASP A 165 -17.82 -14.20 7.73
CA ASP A 165 -17.54 -15.62 8.00
C ASP A 165 -16.04 -15.95 7.78
N LEU A 166 -15.23 -15.01 7.26
CA LEU A 166 -13.82 -15.25 6.96
C LEU A 166 -13.00 -15.51 8.22
N ALA A 167 -13.08 -14.64 9.21
CA ALA A 167 -12.42 -14.80 10.51
C ALA A 167 -13.15 -13.97 11.57
N PRO A 168 -14.29 -14.43 12.08
CA PRO A 168 -15.07 -13.72 13.09
C PRO A 168 -14.26 -13.40 14.34
N ALA A 169 -14.58 -12.29 14.99
CA ALA A 169 -13.94 -11.93 16.26
C ALA A 169 -14.08 -13.05 17.29
N GLY A 170 -12.98 -13.39 17.99
CA GLY A 170 -12.95 -14.46 18.99
C GLY A 170 -12.95 -15.89 18.40
N SER A 171 -12.98 -16.07 17.08
CA SER A 171 -12.92 -17.41 16.48
C SER A 171 -11.50 -17.98 16.49
N GLU A 172 -11.41 -19.32 16.54
CA GLU A 172 -10.15 -20.05 16.39
C GLU A 172 -9.46 -19.73 15.05
N LYS A 173 -10.25 -19.55 13.98
CA LYS A 173 -9.75 -19.18 12.65
C LYS A 173 -9.03 -17.83 12.70
N ARG A 174 -9.59 -16.84 13.42
CA ARG A 174 -8.94 -15.52 13.58
C ARG A 174 -7.65 -15.62 14.39
N ALA A 175 -7.64 -16.38 15.47
CA ALA A 175 -6.45 -16.62 16.28
C ALA A 175 -5.34 -17.31 15.46
N THR A 176 -5.70 -18.32 14.66
CA THR A 176 -4.76 -19.02 13.77
C THR A 176 -4.20 -18.09 12.71
N SER A 177 -5.03 -17.25 12.08
CA SER A 177 -4.58 -16.26 11.09
C SER A 177 -3.61 -15.24 11.70
N LEU A 178 -3.88 -14.74 12.91
CA LEU A 178 -2.95 -13.83 13.61
C LEU A 178 -1.62 -14.52 13.95
N ALA A 179 -1.65 -15.77 14.43
CA ALA A 179 -0.43 -16.52 14.73
C ALA A 179 0.41 -16.78 13.45
N ASN A 180 -0.23 -17.09 12.33
CA ASN A 180 0.45 -17.26 11.05
C ASN A 180 1.06 -15.95 10.56
N LEU A 181 0.30 -14.83 10.63
CA LEU A 181 0.82 -13.50 10.29
C LEU A 181 2.03 -13.14 11.15
N GLN A 182 1.98 -13.40 12.46
CA GLN A 182 3.12 -13.19 13.36
C GLN A 182 4.34 -14.00 12.94
N LYS A 183 4.14 -15.29 12.66
CA LYS A 183 5.22 -16.18 12.21
C LYS A 183 5.86 -15.69 10.91
N ASP A 184 5.06 -15.20 9.95
CA ASP A 184 5.57 -14.69 8.69
C ASP A 184 6.26 -13.32 8.88
N ALA A 185 5.70 -12.44 9.69
CA ALA A 185 6.34 -11.18 10.09
C ALA A 185 7.71 -11.43 10.75
N SER A 186 7.81 -12.41 11.67
CA SER A 186 9.07 -12.75 12.32
C SER A 186 10.14 -13.28 11.36
N LYS A 187 9.74 -13.95 10.26
CA LYS A 187 10.70 -14.32 9.20
C LYS A 187 11.25 -13.07 8.51
N VAL A 188 10.38 -12.10 8.21
CA VAL A 188 10.82 -10.82 7.64
C VAL A 188 11.74 -10.08 8.62
N ALA A 189 11.39 -10.02 9.91
CA ALA A 189 12.23 -9.41 10.95
C ALA A 189 13.63 -10.06 11.03
N ALA A 190 13.73 -11.37 10.80
CA ALA A 190 15.00 -12.08 10.80
C ALA A 190 15.94 -11.61 9.68
N TRP A 191 15.43 -11.15 8.51
CA TRP A 191 16.28 -10.62 7.44
C TRP A 191 17.08 -9.39 7.89
N TYR A 192 16.49 -8.53 8.69
CA TYR A 192 17.13 -7.33 9.24
C TYR A 192 18.21 -7.63 10.27
N LYS A 193 18.20 -8.83 10.84
CA LYS A 193 19.15 -9.31 11.84
C LYS A 193 20.24 -10.23 11.25
N ALA A 194 20.25 -10.44 9.93
CA ALA A 194 21.15 -11.38 9.25
C ALA A 194 22.66 -11.04 9.43
N ASP A 195 22.98 -9.75 9.63
CA ASP A 195 24.33 -9.27 9.91
C ASP A 195 24.67 -9.25 11.42
N GLY A 196 23.79 -9.78 12.29
CA GLY A 196 23.96 -9.76 13.73
C GLY A 196 23.51 -8.46 14.41
N SER A 197 23.01 -7.47 13.65
CA SER A 197 22.46 -6.25 14.24
C SER A 197 21.18 -6.50 15.00
N LYS A 198 20.95 -5.76 16.10
CA LYS A 198 19.75 -5.93 16.95
C LYS A 198 18.65 -4.91 16.67
N ASP A 199 19.03 -3.69 16.33
CA ASP A 199 18.14 -2.52 16.33
C ASP A 199 17.93 -1.87 14.96
N LYS A 200 18.43 -2.48 13.87
CA LYS A 200 18.26 -1.98 12.51
C LYS A 200 16.78 -1.92 12.12
N ILE A 201 16.24 -0.72 11.89
CA ILE A 201 14.86 -0.50 11.43
C ILE A 201 14.79 -0.55 9.90
N PHE A 202 15.72 0.10 9.20
CA PHE A 202 15.76 0.17 7.74
C PHE A 202 16.68 -0.85 7.11
N VAL A 203 16.39 -1.25 5.87
CA VAL A 203 17.11 -2.32 5.15
C VAL A 203 18.61 -2.04 5.04
N LEU A 204 19.00 -0.81 4.70
CA LEU A 204 20.39 -0.41 4.60
C LEU A 204 20.99 0.09 5.93
N GLY A 205 20.23 0.03 7.03
CA GLY A 205 20.59 0.63 8.32
C GLY A 205 20.13 2.08 8.43
N ASP A 206 19.96 2.52 9.67
CA ASP A 206 19.24 3.77 9.98
C ASP A 206 19.99 5.04 9.49
N SER A 207 21.30 4.95 9.29
CA SER A 207 22.13 6.06 8.78
C SER A 207 22.14 6.18 7.25
N ALA A 208 21.80 5.12 6.52
CA ALA A 208 21.85 5.10 5.06
C ALA A 208 20.59 5.70 4.39
N GLY A 209 19.56 5.96 5.18
CA GLY A 209 18.29 6.50 4.71
C GLY A 209 17.28 5.43 4.26
N ILE A 210 16.08 5.88 3.98
CA ILE A 210 14.94 5.04 3.59
C ILE A 210 15.07 4.64 2.13
N THR A 211 14.85 3.36 1.83
CA THR A 211 14.75 2.83 0.48
C THR A 211 13.32 2.40 0.15
N TYR A 212 13.05 2.12 -1.11
CA TYR A 212 11.75 1.57 -1.52
C TYR A 212 11.45 0.22 -0.87
N ALA A 213 12.47 -0.59 -0.55
CA ALA A 213 12.28 -1.81 0.23
C ALA A 213 11.70 -1.54 1.63
N ASP A 214 12.12 -0.46 2.28
CA ASP A 214 11.54 -0.02 3.55
C ASP A 214 10.10 0.47 3.38
N VAL A 215 9.83 1.18 2.28
CA VAL A 215 8.49 1.66 1.93
C VAL A 215 7.51 0.51 1.77
N ILE A 216 7.87 -0.58 1.09
CA ILE A 216 7.03 -1.79 0.93
C ILE A 216 6.59 -2.32 2.30
N VAL A 217 7.54 -2.53 3.20
CA VAL A 217 7.25 -3.09 4.52
C VAL A 217 6.44 -2.13 5.38
N ALA A 218 6.83 -0.85 5.39
CA ALA A 218 6.13 0.17 6.15
C ALA A 218 4.69 0.38 5.66
N ALA A 219 4.46 0.39 4.35
CA ALA A 219 3.14 0.52 3.76
C ALA A 219 2.22 -0.63 4.18
N PHE A 220 2.71 -1.87 4.18
CA PHE A 220 1.93 -3.02 4.64
C PHE A 220 1.53 -2.87 6.11
N PHE A 221 2.46 -2.60 7.01
CA PHE A 221 2.13 -2.49 8.45
C PHE A 221 1.32 -1.22 8.78
N THR A 222 1.50 -0.14 8.04
CA THR A 222 0.63 1.05 8.12
C THR A 222 -0.79 0.72 7.68
N TRP A 223 -0.94 -0.05 6.60
CA TRP A 223 -2.25 -0.55 6.17
C TRP A 223 -2.90 -1.46 7.22
N VAL A 224 -2.14 -2.38 7.83
CA VAL A 224 -2.63 -3.22 8.95
C VAL A 224 -3.12 -2.33 10.10
N GLN A 225 -2.33 -1.35 10.52
CA GLN A 225 -2.72 -0.41 11.58
C GLN A 225 -4.01 0.34 11.27
N LYS A 226 -4.10 0.93 10.07
CA LYS A 226 -5.28 1.70 9.64
C LYS A 226 -6.52 0.84 9.57
N THR A 227 -6.37 -0.37 9.03
CA THR A 227 -7.46 -1.31 8.80
C THR A 227 -8.02 -1.88 10.10
N LEU A 228 -7.16 -2.28 11.02
CA LEU A 228 -7.56 -2.80 12.33
C LEU A 228 -7.94 -1.68 13.32
N GLY A 229 -7.49 -0.45 13.05
CA GLY A 229 -7.59 0.69 13.95
C GLY A 229 -6.39 0.77 14.91
N LYS A 230 -5.77 1.96 14.98
CA LYS A 230 -4.55 2.19 15.78
C LYS A 230 -4.73 1.90 17.28
N ASP A 231 -5.96 2.02 17.78
CA ASP A 231 -6.29 1.81 19.20
C ASP A 231 -6.79 0.38 19.49
N SER A 232 -6.96 -0.47 18.47
CA SER A 232 -7.38 -1.85 18.62
C SER A 232 -6.35 -2.69 19.39
N GLN A 233 -6.82 -3.70 20.11
CA GLN A 233 -5.91 -4.61 20.82
C GLN A 233 -5.03 -5.39 19.84
N GLU A 234 -5.60 -5.83 18.70
CA GLU A 234 -4.86 -6.57 17.68
C GLU A 234 -3.69 -5.77 17.11
N TRP A 235 -3.90 -4.47 16.79
CA TRP A 235 -2.78 -3.64 16.34
C TRP A 235 -1.74 -3.43 17.46
N LYS A 236 -2.18 -3.18 18.69
CA LYS A 236 -1.27 -3.04 19.84
C LYS A 236 -0.40 -4.27 20.01
N ASP A 237 -0.98 -5.46 19.88
CA ASP A 237 -0.24 -6.71 19.95
C ASP A 237 0.76 -6.84 18.79
N ILE A 238 0.32 -6.59 17.53
CA ILE A 238 1.17 -6.60 16.33
C ILE A 238 2.34 -5.61 16.47
N ALA A 239 2.08 -4.43 16.98
CA ALA A 239 3.11 -3.40 17.17
C ALA A 239 4.24 -3.83 18.12
N THR A 240 3.98 -4.78 19.02
CA THR A 240 4.97 -5.30 19.97
C THR A 240 5.78 -6.51 19.45
N TRP A 241 5.35 -7.14 18.36
CA TRP A 241 6.06 -8.29 17.81
C TRP A 241 7.50 -7.93 17.43
N ASP A 242 8.39 -8.92 17.53
CA ASP A 242 9.79 -8.80 17.12
C ASP A 242 10.51 -7.60 17.79
N ASP A 243 10.37 -7.50 19.10
CA ASP A 243 10.95 -6.43 19.94
C ASP A 243 10.37 -5.04 19.63
N GLY A 244 9.09 -4.99 19.23
CA GLY A 244 8.37 -3.77 18.90
C GLY A 244 8.75 -3.18 17.52
N ARG A 245 9.34 -4.01 16.67
CA ARG A 245 9.85 -3.59 15.36
C ARG A 245 8.79 -2.92 14.50
N TRP A 246 7.61 -3.54 14.40
CA TRP A 246 6.55 -3.06 13.49
C TRP A 246 5.93 -1.75 13.96
N GLY A 247 5.76 -1.60 15.26
CA GLY A 247 5.33 -0.31 15.85
C GLY A 247 6.35 0.81 15.61
N LYS A 248 7.65 0.52 15.80
CA LYS A 248 8.73 1.49 15.54
C LYS A 248 8.81 1.88 14.06
N LEU A 249 8.67 0.90 13.15
CA LEU A 249 8.68 1.16 11.71
C LEU A 249 7.53 2.07 11.30
N VAL A 250 6.30 1.74 11.69
CA VAL A 250 5.11 2.56 11.38
C VAL A 250 5.25 3.97 11.95
N ALA A 251 5.68 4.12 13.20
CA ALA A 251 5.91 5.43 13.81
C ALA A 251 6.97 6.24 13.04
N GLY A 252 8.04 5.60 12.54
CA GLY A 252 9.06 6.24 11.72
C GLY A 252 8.55 6.77 10.38
N PHE A 253 7.46 6.18 9.88
CA PHE A 253 6.83 6.57 8.60
C PHE A 253 5.66 7.54 8.75
N GLU A 254 5.15 7.83 9.96
CA GLU A 254 4.00 8.73 10.16
C GLU A 254 4.17 10.09 9.46
N LYS A 255 5.36 10.69 9.54
CA LYS A 255 5.68 11.98 8.90
C LYS A 255 5.61 11.94 7.37
N TYR A 256 5.70 10.76 6.77
CA TYR A 256 5.58 10.56 5.31
C TYR A 256 4.18 10.12 4.88
N GLY A 257 3.29 9.84 5.82
CA GLY A 257 1.90 9.50 5.56
C GLY A 257 0.96 10.71 5.44
N ILE A 258 1.50 11.93 5.44
CA ILE A 258 0.72 13.16 5.33
C ILE A 258 0.18 13.34 3.90
N PHE A 259 -1.01 13.91 3.82
CA PHE A 259 -1.68 14.24 2.56
C PHE A 259 -2.53 15.50 2.73
N ASP A 260 -2.84 16.15 1.62
CA ASP A 260 -3.78 17.26 1.58
C ASP A 260 -5.24 16.78 1.72
N VAL A 261 -6.19 17.71 1.80
CA VAL A 261 -7.62 17.38 1.85
C VAL A 261 -8.05 16.59 0.61
N GLY A 262 -7.37 16.81 -0.50
CA GLY A 262 -7.63 16.17 -1.79
C GLY A 262 -8.95 16.57 -2.42
N GLU A 263 -9.18 16.06 -3.62
CA GLU A 263 -10.39 16.27 -4.41
C GLU A 263 -11.06 14.93 -4.71
N ASP A 264 -12.41 14.90 -4.73
CA ASP A 264 -13.15 13.72 -5.18
C ASP A 264 -13.18 13.64 -6.71
N PHE A 265 -12.82 12.50 -7.26
CA PHE A 265 -13.08 12.21 -8.66
C PHE A 265 -14.58 12.18 -8.92
N GLN A 266 -15.01 12.94 -9.93
CA GLN A 266 -16.40 12.95 -10.38
C GLN A 266 -16.50 12.20 -11.73
N PRO A 267 -17.16 11.03 -11.78
CA PRO A 267 -17.42 10.34 -13.02
C PRO A 267 -18.26 11.23 -13.95
N GLY A 268 -17.75 11.52 -15.15
CA GLY A 268 -18.46 12.33 -16.15
C GLY A 268 -18.10 13.83 -16.18
N SER A 269 -17.14 14.28 -15.37
CA SER A 269 -16.57 15.64 -15.46
C SER A 269 -15.46 15.76 -16.51
#